data_e7c10414bd9caa5a26b02528513b4052
#
_entry.id   e7c10414bd9caa5a26b02528513b4052
#
_cell.length_a   1.000
_cell.length_b   1.000
_cell.length_c   1.000
_cell.angle_alpha   90.00
_cell.angle_beta   90.00
_cell.angle_gamma   90.00
#
_symmetry.space_group_name_H-M   'P 1'
#
loop_
_entity.id
_entity.type
_entity.pdbx_description
1 polymer ?
#
loop_
_entity_poly.entity_id
_entity_poly.type
_entity_poly.pdbx_seq_one_letter_code
_entity_poly.pdbx_strand_id
1 'polypeptide(L)'
;STFFNSISSVLGDYYGSIASDVLTTSIKRDKQADLAELRGRRLVIAAETKAGDRLDESTIKRMCSTDKINACKKYKDPFDFTPSHTLVIYTNNLPKVATVDDGTWRRIIVIPFKHKFVGKEDIKNYAEVLVEEAGEYILYWLIEGAKKAIDHGFHVEPPEEVVEAINGYKEQSDTVSLFLSERCDLADKTAKCPSGELYTKYRN
;
A
#
# COMPACT_ATOMS: atom_id res chain seq x y z
N SER A 1 3.10 -13.24 -4.14
CA SER A 1 4.54 -12.92 -3.92
C SER A 1 5.39 -13.12 -5.16
N THR A 2 5.17 -14.19 -5.97
CA THR A 2 5.99 -14.53 -7.15
C THR A 2 6.29 -13.32 -8.05
N PHE A 3 5.26 -12.57 -8.45
CA PHE A 3 5.40 -11.39 -9.30
C PHE A 3 6.40 -10.35 -8.73
N PHE A 4 6.22 -9.96 -7.47
CA PHE A 4 7.12 -8.97 -6.85
C PHE A 4 8.49 -9.55 -6.50
N ASN A 5 8.58 -10.85 -6.20
CA ASN A 5 9.88 -11.49 -5.96
C ASN A 5 10.71 -11.51 -7.25
N SER A 6 10.12 -11.79 -8.41
CA SER A 6 10.84 -11.73 -9.68
C SER A 6 11.32 -10.31 -10.00
N ILE A 7 10.47 -9.29 -9.81
CA ILE A 7 10.83 -7.89 -10.03
C ILE A 7 11.96 -7.46 -9.07
N SER A 8 11.86 -7.80 -7.78
CA SER A 8 12.86 -7.41 -6.80
C SER A 8 14.22 -8.05 -7.07
N SER A 9 14.25 -9.32 -7.52
CA SER A 9 15.48 -10.00 -7.91
C SER A 9 16.17 -9.32 -9.09
N VAL A 10 15.40 -8.91 -10.10
CA VAL A 10 15.92 -8.23 -11.29
C VAL A 10 16.40 -6.80 -10.97
N LEU A 11 15.75 -6.11 -10.04
CA LEU A 11 16.13 -4.76 -9.63
C LEU A 11 17.38 -4.72 -8.74
N GLY A 12 17.75 -5.83 -8.11
CA GLY A 12 18.93 -5.93 -7.25
C GLY A 12 18.98 -4.82 -6.19
N ASP A 13 20.02 -4.01 -6.17
CA ASP A 13 20.24 -2.95 -5.18
C ASP A 13 19.22 -1.80 -5.24
N TYR A 14 18.45 -1.70 -6.31
CA TYR A 14 17.34 -0.74 -6.39
C TYR A 14 16.10 -1.17 -5.63
N TYR A 15 16.03 -2.43 -5.23
CA TYR A 15 14.99 -2.98 -4.37
C TYR A 15 15.33 -2.80 -2.90
N GLY A 16 14.32 -2.54 -2.08
CA GLY A 16 14.38 -2.55 -0.62
C GLY A 16 13.14 -3.19 -0.02
N SER A 17 13.27 -3.70 1.19
CA SER A 17 12.14 -4.21 1.97
C SER A 17 11.98 -3.41 3.25
N ILE A 18 10.76 -3.33 3.75
CA ILE A 18 10.42 -2.71 5.02
C ILE A 18 9.42 -3.59 5.76
N ALA A 19 9.53 -3.65 7.07
CA ALA A 19 8.56 -4.38 7.85
C ALA A 19 7.18 -3.70 7.80
N SER A 20 6.09 -4.46 7.65
CA SER A 20 4.74 -3.92 7.53
C SER A 20 4.29 -3.13 8.76
N ASP A 21 4.84 -3.43 9.95
CA ASP A 21 4.58 -2.69 11.18
C ASP A 21 5.07 -1.22 11.14
N VAL A 22 6.02 -0.89 10.27
CA VAL A 22 6.44 0.49 10.01
C VAL A 22 5.31 1.30 9.37
N LEU A 23 4.49 0.64 8.55
CA LEU A 23 3.39 1.22 7.78
C LEU A 23 2.06 1.22 8.53
N THR A 24 2.02 0.63 9.73
CA THR A 24 0.79 0.50 10.53
C THR A 24 0.93 1.18 11.88
N THR A 25 -0.20 1.43 12.52
CA THR A 25 -0.26 2.04 13.86
C THR A 25 -0.13 1.04 15.00
N SER A 26 0.04 -0.24 14.69
CA SER A 26 0.02 -1.34 15.66
C SER A 26 1.17 -1.29 16.67
N ILE A 27 2.31 -0.75 16.29
CA ILE A 27 3.50 -0.69 17.15
C ILE A 27 4.05 0.75 17.15
N LYS A 28 4.17 1.32 18.36
CA LYS A 28 4.88 2.59 18.56
C LYS A 28 6.36 2.29 18.76
N ARG A 29 7.15 2.44 17.71
CA ARG A 29 8.60 2.34 17.77
C ARG A 29 9.25 3.45 16.95
N ASP A 30 10.52 3.70 17.20
CA ASP A 30 11.30 4.58 16.35
C ASP A 30 11.48 3.92 14.96
N LYS A 31 10.99 4.60 13.93
CA LYS A 31 11.03 4.15 12.54
C LYS A 31 12.23 4.71 11.76
N GLN A 32 13.08 5.51 12.39
CA GLN A 32 14.18 6.23 11.75
C GLN A 32 15.16 5.30 11.03
N ALA A 33 15.53 4.21 11.68
CA ALA A 33 16.46 3.23 11.11
C ALA A 33 15.88 2.51 9.88
N ASP A 34 14.59 2.15 9.94
CA ASP A 34 13.92 1.51 8.79
C ASP A 34 13.83 2.48 7.60
N LEU A 35 13.50 3.74 7.85
CA LEU A 35 13.43 4.75 6.81
C LEU A 35 14.81 5.04 6.20
N ALA A 36 15.88 4.93 6.97
CA ALA A 36 17.24 5.13 6.48
C ALA A 36 17.68 4.11 5.42
N GLU A 37 17.11 2.89 5.44
CA GLU A 37 17.39 1.86 4.45
C GLU A 37 16.71 2.12 3.09
N LEU A 38 15.76 3.06 3.02
CA LEU A 38 15.03 3.38 1.81
C LEU A 38 15.77 4.35 0.88
N ARG A 39 16.86 4.95 1.36
CA ARG A 39 17.64 5.89 0.56
C ARG A 39 18.17 5.23 -0.71
N GLY A 40 17.84 5.82 -1.88
CA GLY A 40 18.29 5.35 -3.19
C GLY A 40 17.50 4.17 -3.76
N ARG A 41 16.56 3.60 -3.00
CA ARG A 41 15.69 2.52 -3.51
C ARG A 41 14.71 3.06 -4.54
N ARG A 42 14.30 2.19 -5.48
CA ARG A 42 13.29 2.46 -6.51
C ARG A 42 12.00 1.68 -6.29
N LEU A 43 12.10 0.51 -5.71
CA LEU A 43 10.97 -0.30 -5.28
C LEU A 43 11.16 -0.67 -3.82
N VAL A 44 10.16 -0.40 -3.00
CA VAL A 44 10.15 -0.82 -1.59
C VAL A 44 8.93 -1.69 -1.35
N ILE A 45 9.14 -2.88 -0.84
CA ILE A 45 8.07 -3.83 -0.59
C ILE A 45 7.90 -4.03 0.92
N ALA A 46 6.67 -3.91 1.38
CA ALA A 46 6.22 -4.41 2.67
C ALA A 46 5.32 -5.62 2.45
N ALA A 47 5.63 -6.71 3.12
CA ALA A 47 4.86 -7.95 3.01
C ALA A 47 3.93 -8.12 4.21
N GLU A 48 2.76 -8.68 3.93
CA GLU A 48 1.82 -9.25 4.90
C GLU A 48 1.44 -8.34 6.08
N THR A 49 0.40 -7.55 5.88
CA THR A 49 -0.31 -6.89 6.99
C THR A 49 -1.22 -7.90 7.69
N LYS A 50 -1.40 -7.74 8.99
CA LYS A 50 -2.31 -8.57 9.78
C LYS A 50 -3.74 -8.12 9.59
N ALA A 51 -4.67 -9.05 9.75
CA ALA A 51 -6.10 -8.71 9.79
C ALA A 51 -6.37 -7.68 10.91
N GLY A 52 -7.03 -6.58 10.56
CA GLY A 52 -7.35 -5.52 11.51
C GLY A 52 -6.28 -4.45 11.69
N ASP A 53 -5.10 -4.59 11.08
CA ASP A 53 -4.09 -3.52 11.07
C ASP A 53 -4.67 -2.22 10.50
N ARG A 54 -4.20 -1.08 11.02
CA ARG A 54 -4.57 0.26 10.52
C ARG A 54 -3.34 0.92 9.92
N LEU A 55 -3.48 1.51 8.74
CA LEU A 55 -2.40 2.27 8.12
C LEU A 55 -2.00 3.47 8.99
N ASP A 56 -0.72 3.68 9.12
CA ASP A 56 -0.16 4.94 9.62
C ASP A 56 -0.09 5.92 8.43
N GLU A 57 -1.17 6.66 8.26
CA GLU A 57 -1.35 7.57 7.13
C GLU A 57 -0.26 8.64 7.08
N SER A 58 0.22 9.08 8.24
CA SER A 58 1.31 10.06 8.31
C SER A 58 2.62 9.49 7.76
N THR A 59 2.93 8.25 8.09
CA THR A 59 4.09 7.54 7.55
C THR A 59 3.94 7.30 6.05
N ILE A 60 2.77 6.85 5.58
CA ILE A 60 2.50 6.64 4.15
C ILE A 60 2.65 7.96 3.38
N LYS A 61 2.02 9.05 3.84
CA LYS A 61 2.12 10.37 3.20
C LYS A 61 3.58 10.82 3.09
N ARG A 62 4.36 10.65 4.15
CA ARG A 62 5.78 11.01 4.19
C ARG A 62 6.62 10.17 3.22
N MET A 63 6.39 8.86 3.17
CA MET A 63 7.14 7.95 2.29
C MET A 63 6.79 8.13 0.80
N CYS A 64 5.56 8.58 0.50
CA CYS A 64 5.07 8.81 -0.85
C CYS A 64 5.01 10.30 -1.21
N SER A 65 5.85 11.14 -0.59
CA SER A 65 5.96 12.57 -0.89
C SER A 65 7.28 12.89 -1.59
N THR A 66 7.38 14.11 -2.08
CA THR A 66 8.63 14.69 -2.61
C THR A 66 9.43 15.43 -1.54
N ASP A 67 8.91 15.48 -0.31
CA ASP A 67 9.57 16.14 0.80
C ASP A 67 10.75 15.32 1.32
N LYS A 68 11.75 16.01 1.86
CA LYS A 68 12.89 15.35 2.49
C LYS A 68 12.45 14.58 3.73
N ILE A 69 12.94 13.37 3.85
CA ILE A 69 12.81 12.55 5.05
C ILE A 69 14.13 12.66 5.84
N ASN A 70 14.03 13.06 7.10
CA ASN A 70 15.12 12.92 8.05
C ASN A 70 15.12 11.48 8.57
N ALA A 71 16.25 10.80 8.47
CA ALA A 71 16.43 9.42 8.89
C ALA A 71 17.81 9.22 9.53
N CYS A 72 17.91 8.22 10.38
CA CYS A 72 19.14 7.94 11.12
C CYS A 72 19.36 6.43 11.21
N LYS A 73 20.50 5.95 10.71
CA LYS A 73 20.93 4.58 10.95
C LYS A 73 21.39 4.43 12.41
N LYS A 74 21.20 3.26 12.97
CA LYS A 74 21.65 2.98 14.35
C LYS A 74 23.13 3.32 14.52
N TYR A 75 23.44 4.15 15.51
CA TYR A 75 24.81 4.62 15.83
C TYR A 75 25.47 5.45 14.71
N LYS A 76 24.71 6.11 13.85
CA LYS A 76 25.21 7.01 12.81
C LYS A 76 24.57 8.38 12.94
N ASP A 77 25.18 9.39 12.31
CA ASP A 77 24.57 10.70 12.24
C ASP A 77 23.31 10.70 11.39
N PRO A 78 22.30 11.51 11.74
CA PRO A 78 21.10 11.67 10.93
C PRO A 78 21.44 12.32 9.58
N PHE A 79 20.65 11.96 8.57
CA PHE A 79 20.76 12.52 7.22
C PHE A 79 19.40 12.73 6.60
N ASP A 80 19.34 13.62 5.62
CA ASP A 80 18.15 13.87 4.85
C ASP A 80 18.22 13.20 3.48
N PHE A 81 17.11 12.65 3.02
CA PHE A 81 16.97 12.19 1.63
C PHE A 81 15.57 12.42 1.11
N THR A 82 15.44 12.57 -0.20
CA THR A 82 14.12 12.61 -0.86
C THR A 82 13.74 11.19 -1.29
N PRO A 83 12.53 10.72 -0.96
CA PRO A 83 12.02 9.43 -1.44
C PRO A 83 12.08 9.35 -2.97
N SER A 84 12.57 8.23 -3.48
CA SER A 84 12.69 7.97 -4.91
C SER A 84 12.12 6.61 -5.30
N HIS A 85 11.32 6.02 -4.40
CA HIS A 85 10.78 4.69 -4.53
C HIS A 85 9.26 4.69 -4.72
N THR A 86 8.77 3.64 -5.34
CA THR A 86 7.37 3.22 -5.27
C THR A 86 7.22 2.26 -4.11
N LEU A 87 6.28 2.56 -3.21
CA LEU A 87 5.95 1.70 -2.08
C LEU A 87 4.89 0.70 -2.49
N VAL A 88 5.14 -0.57 -2.25
CA VAL A 88 4.21 -1.67 -2.53
C VAL A 88 3.93 -2.44 -1.24
N ILE A 89 2.66 -2.72 -1.00
CA ILE A 89 2.22 -3.64 0.05
C ILE A 89 1.51 -4.80 -0.65
N TYR A 90 2.05 -6.02 -0.57
CA TYR A 90 1.30 -7.18 -1.00
C TYR A 90 0.73 -7.92 0.21
N THR A 91 -0.56 -8.12 0.24
CA THR A 91 -1.25 -8.67 1.40
C THR A 91 -2.55 -9.35 1.02
N ASN A 92 -2.97 -10.31 1.81
CA ASN A 92 -4.30 -10.90 1.74
C ASN A 92 -5.34 -10.10 2.55
N ASN A 93 -4.88 -9.20 3.43
CA ASN A 93 -5.74 -8.41 4.29
C ASN A 93 -5.41 -6.93 4.10
N LEU A 94 -6.29 -6.20 3.43
CA LEU A 94 -6.14 -4.76 3.30
C LEU A 94 -6.21 -4.10 4.68
N PRO A 95 -5.20 -3.30 5.07
CA PRO A 95 -5.21 -2.61 6.35
C PRO A 95 -6.29 -1.53 6.37
N LYS A 96 -6.89 -1.27 7.52
CA LYS A 96 -7.92 -0.22 7.64
C LYS A 96 -7.31 1.16 7.43
N VAL A 97 -7.99 1.99 6.65
CA VAL A 97 -7.69 3.43 6.48
C VAL A 97 -8.67 4.20 7.36
N ALA A 98 -8.15 5.00 8.28
CA ALA A 98 -8.98 5.62 9.32
C ALA A 98 -9.69 6.90 8.85
N THR A 99 -9.17 7.55 7.82
CA THR A 99 -9.70 8.83 7.35
C THR A 99 -10.29 8.74 5.96
N VAL A 100 -11.29 9.58 5.70
CA VAL A 100 -11.89 9.79 4.37
C VAL A 100 -11.07 10.85 3.60
N ASP A 101 -9.86 11.18 4.06
CA ASP A 101 -9.03 12.23 3.51
C ASP A 101 -8.49 11.88 2.11
N ASP A 102 -8.83 12.71 1.14
CA ASP A 102 -8.38 12.59 -0.25
C ASP A 102 -6.85 12.57 -0.39
N GLY A 103 -6.14 13.22 0.53
CA GLY A 103 -4.69 13.22 0.55
C GLY A 103 -4.09 11.83 0.72
N THR A 104 -4.74 10.94 1.46
CA THR A 104 -4.34 9.53 1.62
C THR A 104 -4.79 8.72 0.41
N TRP A 105 -6.06 8.83 0.04
CA TRP A 105 -6.66 7.98 -0.99
C TRP A 105 -6.04 8.17 -2.38
N ARG A 106 -5.66 9.38 -2.76
CA ARG A 106 -4.98 9.63 -4.05
C ARG A 106 -3.61 8.97 -4.20
N ARG A 107 -3.06 8.41 -3.10
CA ARG A 107 -1.78 7.70 -3.06
C ARG A 107 -1.94 6.19 -3.05
N ILE A 108 -3.16 5.70 -2.91
CA ILE A 108 -3.44 4.27 -2.80
C ILE A 108 -3.97 3.76 -4.12
N ILE A 109 -3.27 2.77 -4.67
CA ILE A 109 -3.71 2.01 -5.85
C ILE A 109 -3.86 0.56 -5.39
N VAL A 110 -5.03 -0.02 -5.61
CA VAL A 110 -5.32 -1.42 -5.27
C VAL A 110 -5.35 -2.24 -6.55
N ILE A 111 -4.42 -3.17 -6.69
CA ILE A 111 -4.35 -4.08 -7.83
C ILE A 111 -4.82 -5.47 -7.37
N PRO A 112 -6.01 -5.91 -7.80
CA PRO A 112 -6.56 -7.19 -7.35
C PRO A 112 -5.94 -8.36 -8.12
N PHE A 113 -5.29 -9.29 -7.41
CA PHE A 113 -4.84 -10.57 -7.95
C PHE A 113 -5.89 -11.64 -7.60
N LYS A 114 -6.87 -11.84 -8.49
CA LYS A 114 -8.03 -12.72 -8.24
C LYS A 114 -7.76 -14.20 -8.51
N HIS A 115 -6.79 -14.50 -9.39
CA HIS A 115 -6.50 -15.89 -9.78
C HIS A 115 -5.67 -16.61 -8.71
N LYS A 116 -6.06 -17.84 -8.41
CA LYS A 116 -5.34 -18.71 -7.48
C LYS A 116 -4.83 -19.94 -8.23
N PHE A 117 -3.54 -20.09 -8.29
CA PHE A 117 -2.89 -21.28 -8.85
C PHE A 117 -2.98 -22.44 -7.86
N VAL A 118 -3.47 -23.60 -8.32
CA VAL A 118 -3.67 -24.79 -7.48
C VAL A 118 -3.20 -26.06 -8.19
N GLY A 119 -2.79 -27.07 -7.43
CA GLY A 119 -2.40 -28.37 -7.98
C GLY A 119 -1.17 -28.26 -8.88
N LYS A 120 -1.30 -28.70 -10.14
CA LYS A 120 -0.19 -28.71 -11.11
C LYS A 120 0.23 -27.31 -11.59
N GLU A 121 -0.61 -26.31 -11.42
CA GLU A 121 -0.29 -24.92 -11.76
C GLU A 121 0.55 -24.22 -10.67
N ASP A 122 0.57 -24.76 -9.46
CA ASP A 122 1.37 -24.24 -8.34
C ASP A 122 2.83 -24.71 -8.45
N ILE A 123 3.61 -24.02 -9.27
CA ILE A 123 5.04 -24.30 -9.45
C ILE A 123 5.82 -23.66 -8.30
N LYS A 124 6.53 -24.50 -7.53
CA LYS A 124 7.36 -24.03 -6.42
C LYS A 124 8.55 -23.20 -6.94
N ASN A 125 8.89 -22.14 -6.19
CA ASN A 125 10.00 -21.24 -6.49
C ASN A 125 9.92 -20.62 -7.90
N TYR A 126 8.72 -20.47 -8.47
CA TYR A 126 8.53 -20.00 -9.84
C TYR A 126 9.14 -18.62 -10.10
N ALA A 127 9.33 -17.79 -9.07
CA ALA A 127 10.03 -16.52 -9.20
C ALA A 127 11.51 -16.71 -9.61
N GLU A 128 12.18 -17.71 -9.07
CA GLU A 128 13.58 -18.04 -9.40
C GLU A 128 13.68 -18.53 -10.86
N VAL A 129 12.76 -19.42 -11.27
CA VAL A 129 12.67 -19.89 -12.65
C VAL A 129 12.45 -18.73 -13.62
N LEU A 130 11.52 -17.83 -13.31
CA LEU A 130 11.26 -16.65 -14.15
C LEU A 130 12.48 -15.72 -14.28
N VAL A 131 13.23 -15.55 -13.21
CA VAL A 131 14.44 -14.70 -13.23
C VAL A 131 15.55 -15.35 -14.04
N GLU A 132 15.73 -16.67 -13.90
CA GLU A 132 16.74 -17.43 -14.65
C GLU A 132 16.44 -17.46 -16.15
N GLU A 133 15.19 -17.71 -16.53
CA GLU A 133 14.79 -17.85 -17.94
C GLU A 133 14.50 -16.52 -18.64
N ALA A 134 14.01 -15.51 -17.91
CA ALA A 134 13.47 -14.27 -18.49
C ALA A 134 13.86 -12.99 -17.73
N GLY A 135 14.89 -13.02 -16.88
CA GLY A 135 15.27 -11.86 -16.04
C GLY A 135 15.58 -10.61 -16.86
N GLU A 136 16.31 -10.74 -17.96
CA GLU A 136 16.61 -9.62 -18.88
C GLU A 136 15.33 -9.03 -19.51
N TYR A 137 14.39 -9.90 -19.87
CA TYR A 137 13.10 -9.48 -20.44
C TYR A 137 12.24 -8.77 -19.40
N ILE A 138 12.24 -9.24 -18.15
CA ILE A 138 11.54 -8.58 -17.04
C ILE A 138 12.10 -7.17 -16.84
N LEU A 139 13.44 -7.01 -16.86
CA LEU A 139 14.07 -5.69 -16.76
C LEU A 139 13.70 -4.79 -17.94
N TYR A 140 13.75 -5.31 -19.15
CA TYR A 140 13.32 -4.59 -20.34
C TYR A 140 11.86 -4.11 -20.23
N TRP A 141 10.97 -4.99 -19.81
CA TRP A 141 9.55 -4.66 -19.58
C TRP A 141 9.36 -3.54 -18.55
N LEU A 142 10.12 -3.56 -17.45
CA LEU A 142 10.10 -2.48 -16.45
C LEU A 142 10.58 -1.15 -17.03
N ILE A 143 11.63 -1.17 -17.85
CA ILE A 143 12.16 0.02 -18.50
C ILE A 143 11.16 0.59 -19.51
N GLU A 144 10.52 -0.25 -20.31
CA GLU A 144 9.47 0.19 -21.23
C GLU A 144 8.25 0.77 -20.49
N GLY A 145 7.85 0.17 -19.36
CA GLY A 145 6.83 0.73 -18.50
C GLY A 145 7.21 2.12 -17.95
N ALA A 146 8.45 2.28 -17.52
CA ALA A 146 8.96 3.55 -17.03
C ALA A 146 8.98 4.63 -18.14
N LYS A 147 9.41 4.28 -19.36
CA LYS A 147 9.37 5.19 -20.51
C LYS A 147 7.94 5.65 -20.79
N LYS A 148 6.98 4.71 -20.86
CA LYS A 148 5.56 5.05 -21.06
C LYS A 148 5.06 6.01 -20.00
N ALA A 149 5.39 5.77 -18.71
CA ALA A 149 5.00 6.65 -17.63
C ALA A 149 5.57 8.07 -17.78
N ILE A 150 6.84 8.20 -18.22
CA ILE A 150 7.49 9.49 -18.48
C ILE A 150 6.82 10.20 -19.66
N ASP A 151 6.58 9.51 -20.77
CA ASP A 151 5.99 10.06 -21.98
C ASP A 151 4.56 10.60 -21.72
N HIS A 152 3.83 9.98 -20.76
CA HIS A 152 2.51 10.44 -20.32
C HIS A 152 2.56 11.40 -19.13
N GLY A 153 3.73 11.99 -18.81
CA GLY A 153 3.88 12.93 -17.71
C GLY A 153 3.55 12.33 -16.33
N PHE A 154 3.82 11.03 -16.15
CA PHE A 154 3.48 10.24 -14.95
C PHE A 154 1.97 10.14 -14.67
N HIS A 155 1.14 10.44 -15.66
CA HIS A 155 -0.28 10.20 -15.57
C HIS A 155 -0.60 8.78 -16.04
N VAL A 156 -1.14 7.97 -15.14
CA VAL A 156 -1.56 6.59 -15.42
C VAL A 156 -3.05 6.48 -15.16
N GLU A 157 -3.82 6.21 -16.21
CA GLU A 157 -5.24 5.89 -16.08
C GLU A 157 -5.39 4.45 -15.60
N PRO A 158 -5.95 4.24 -14.40
CA PRO A 158 -6.11 2.89 -13.88
C PRO A 158 -7.22 2.15 -14.66
N PRO A 159 -7.05 0.84 -14.96
CA PRO A 159 -8.12 0.01 -15.49
C PRO A 159 -9.35 -0.03 -14.58
N GLU A 160 -10.51 -0.38 -15.15
CA GLU A 160 -11.78 -0.40 -14.43
C GLU A 160 -11.73 -1.29 -13.18
N GLU A 161 -11.10 -2.46 -13.27
CA GLU A 161 -10.95 -3.39 -12.13
C GLU A 161 -10.16 -2.78 -10.96
N VAL A 162 -9.21 -1.92 -11.26
CA VAL A 162 -8.42 -1.19 -10.25
C VAL A 162 -9.26 -0.09 -9.61
N VAL A 163 -10.04 0.64 -10.41
CA VAL A 163 -10.97 1.68 -9.93
C VAL A 163 -12.02 1.07 -9.01
N GLU A 164 -12.64 -0.03 -9.43
CA GLU A 164 -13.61 -0.78 -8.60
C GLU A 164 -12.99 -1.25 -7.29
N ALA A 165 -11.76 -1.79 -7.33
CA ALA A 165 -11.08 -2.26 -6.13
C ALA A 165 -10.76 -1.12 -5.16
N ILE A 166 -10.37 0.05 -5.66
CA ILE A 166 -10.15 1.24 -4.83
C ILE A 166 -11.46 1.72 -4.20
N ASN A 167 -12.54 1.80 -4.97
CA ASN A 167 -13.84 2.24 -4.48
C ASN A 167 -14.40 1.28 -3.41
N GLY A 168 -14.35 -0.02 -3.66
CA GLY A 168 -14.75 -1.02 -2.67
C GLY A 168 -13.91 -0.95 -1.38
N TYR A 169 -12.61 -0.66 -1.48
CA TYR A 169 -11.76 -0.47 -0.32
C TYR A 169 -12.12 0.80 0.47
N LYS A 170 -12.44 1.91 -0.22
CA LYS A 170 -12.93 3.15 0.40
C LYS A 170 -14.21 2.90 1.17
N GLU A 171 -15.20 2.27 0.54
CA GLU A 171 -16.48 1.92 1.16
C GLU A 171 -16.29 1.06 2.40
N GLN A 172 -15.49 0.00 2.33
CA GLN A 172 -15.18 -0.87 3.48
C GLN A 172 -14.42 -0.14 4.61
N SER A 173 -13.69 0.92 4.29
CA SER A 173 -12.93 1.70 5.27
C SER A 173 -13.81 2.75 5.98
N ASP A 174 -14.90 3.21 5.34
CA ASP A 174 -15.83 4.17 5.92
C ASP A 174 -16.88 3.49 6.82
N THR A 175 -16.42 3.08 7.99
CA THR A 175 -17.25 2.38 8.96
C THR A 175 -18.42 3.21 9.47
N VAL A 176 -18.33 4.54 9.40
CA VAL A 176 -19.44 5.44 9.82
C VAL A 176 -20.53 5.43 8.76
N SER A 177 -20.19 5.61 7.50
CA SER A 177 -21.15 5.53 6.40
C SER A 177 -21.80 4.16 6.32
N LEU A 178 -21.05 3.09 6.50
CA LEU A 178 -21.60 1.73 6.58
C LEU A 178 -22.61 1.59 7.72
N PHE A 179 -22.24 2.01 8.92
CA PHE A 179 -23.16 1.97 10.07
C PHE A 179 -24.44 2.78 9.81
N LEU A 180 -24.30 3.99 9.24
CA LEU A 180 -25.45 4.84 8.94
C LEU A 180 -26.37 4.19 7.90
N SER A 181 -25.82 3.60 6.85
CA SER A 181 -26.61 2.96 5.79
C SER A 181 -27.31 1.67 6.25
N GLU A 182 -26.67 0.90 7.12
CA GLU A 182 -27.16 -0.41 7.57
C GLU A 182 -28.08 -0.34 8.79
N ARG A 183 -27.89 0.67 9.65
CA ARG A 183 -28.52 0.72 10.99
C ARG A 183 -29.36 1.96 11.25
N CYS A 184 -29.33 2.94 10.35
CA CYS A 184 -30.05 4.18 10.53
C CYS A 184 -31.03 4.43 9.36
N ASP A 185 -32.24 4.85 9.68
CA ASP A 185 -33.15 5.40 8.69
C ASP A 185 -32.83 6.88 8.47
N LEU A 186 -32.26 7.19 7.32
CA LEU A 186 -31.87 8.55 6.93
C LEU A 186 -32.93 9.26 6.08
N ALA A 187 -34.06 8.61 5.78
CA ALA A 187 -35.14 9.17 4.96
C ALA A 187 -35.91 10.28 5.70
N ASP A 188 -36.11 10.14 7.01
CA ASP A 188 -36.78 11.13 7.83
C ASP A 188 -35.81 12.20 8.34
N LYS A 189 -35.75 13.33 7.66
CA LYS A 189 -34.92 14.48 8.04
C LYS A 189 -35.34 15.17 9.36
N THR A 190 -36.48 14.82 9.91
CA THR A 190 -36.97 15.37 11.19
C THR A 190 -36.61 14.49 12.37
N ALA A 191 -36.27 13.24 12.14
CA ALA A 191 -35.87 12.31 13.18
C ALA A 191 -34.60 12.79 13.92
N LYS A 192 -34.62 12.61 15.23
CA LYS A 192 -33.50 12.97 16.12
C LYS A 192 -33.13 11.79 16.98
N CYS A 193 -31.85 11.57 17.11
CA CYS A 193 -31.30 10.55 18.02
C CYS A 193 -30.23 11.21 18.92
N PRO A 194 -30.24 10.94 20.24
CA PRO A 194 -29.17 11.39 21.13
C PRO A 194 -27.82 10.85 20.66
N SER A 195 -26.80 11.72 20.57
CA SER A 195 -25.46 11.33 20.06
C SER A 195 -24.83 10.20 20.87
N GLY A 196 -25.06 10.14 22.18
CA GLY A 196 -24.55 9.07 23.05
C GLY A 196 -25.17 7.70 22.74
N GLU A 197 -26.47 7.67 22.41
CA GLU A 197 -27.14 6.44 22.01
C GLU A 197 -26.66 5.95 20.66
N LEU A 198 -26.55 6.86 19.67
CA LEU A 198 -26.04 6.57 18.38
C LEU A 198 -24.59 6.02 18.45
N TYR A 199 -23.74 6.65 19.24
CA TYR A 199 -22.35 6.21 19.45
C TYR A 199 -22.28 4.84 20.13
N THR A 200 -23.15 4.56 21.08
CA THR A 200 -23.20 3.25 21.75
C THR A 200 -23.57 2.14 20.76
N LYS A 201 -24.53 2.41 19.87
CA LYS A 201 -24.93 1.46 18.82
C LYS A 201 -23.85 1.28 17.74
N TYR A 202 -23.10 2.33 17.43
CA TYR A 202 -21.98 2.25 16.51
C TYR A 202 -20.81 1.41 17.05
N ARG A 203 -20.60 1.44 18.38
CA ARG A 203 -19.51 0.67 19.02
C ARG A 203 -19.81 -0.82 19.16
N ASN A 204 -21.05 -1.23 19.22
CA ASN A 204 -21.51 -2.62 19.43
C ASN A 204 -21.83 -3.30 18.10
#